data_7fbec23326c77db726a683e065109d81
#
_entry.id   7fbec23326c77db726a683e065109d81
#
_cell.length_a   1.000
_cell.length_b   1.000
_cell.length_c   1.000
_cell.angle_alpha   90.00
_cell.angle_beta   90.00
_cell.angle_gamma   90.00
#
_symmetry.space_group_name_H-M   'P 1'
#
loop_
_entity.id
_entity.type
_entity.pdbx_description
1 polymer ?
#
loop_
_entity_poly.entity_id
_entity_poly.type
_entity_poly.pdbx_seq_one_letter_code
_entity_poly.pdbx_strand_id
1 'polypeptide(L)'
;MSNNGLNVRIAAPLVMVTVLLVVLLVSSGCYNSKTGEVKVGGAISFELPVFPETGSHAVQIFSEMHYSPSYRSQEVPRILPPEGSVPVTGAEVKVFDIEALKSLSIQDHMANYDGSRAAKIYAVNCQVCHGQSLQGDGPITTLNSARGDGSKAYSGAAPVNLISERVDDLSDGEIFGYITWGGRPGLAAAGRGKDSTAIMPQFGYLLTEEQRWQLVQYIRDQNK
;
A
#
# COMPACT_ATOMS: atom_id res chain seq x y z
N MET A 1 -2.64 -22.01 69.72
CA MET A 1 -2.40 -23.00 68.66
C MET A 1 -2.90 -22.40 67.35
N SER A 2 -2.06 -22.02 66.70
CA SER A 2 -1.56 -21.71 65.38
C SER A 2 -2.63 -21.71 64.21
N ASN A 3 -2.98 -20.51 63.74
CA ASN A 3 -3.79 -20.25 62.53
C ASN A 3 -2.98 -20.24 61.22
N ASN A 4 -1.75 -20.81 61.25
CA ASN A 4 -0.83 -20.73 60.11
C ASN A 4 -1.16 -21.69 58.94
N GLY A 5 -2.03 -22.68 59.16
CA GLY A 5 -2.36 -23.67 58.12
C GLY A 5 -3.38 -23.23 57.10
N LEU A 6 -4.21 -22.25 57.42
CA LEU A 6 -5.28 -21.78 56.51
C LEU A 6 -4.78 -20.80 55.45
N ASN A 7 -3.80 -19.96 55.85
CA ASN A 7 -3.22 -18.97 54.94
C ASN A 7 -2.38 -19.58 53.79
N VAL A 8 -1.71 -20.71 54.08
CA VAL A 8 -0.90 -21.42 53.05
C VAL A 8 -1.77 -22.10 52.00
N ARG A 9 -2.95 -22.59 52.39
CA ARG A 9 -3.88 -23.27 51.47
C ARG A 9 -4.56 -22.33 50.49
N ILE A 10 -4.73 -21.05 50.85
CA ILE A 10 -5.34 -20.04 49.98
C ILE A 10 -4.26 -19.34 49.12
N ALA A 11 -3.04 -19.20 49.63
CA ALA A 11 -1.95 -18.55 48.92
C ALA A 11 -1.46 -19.35 47.69
N ALA A 12 -1.40 -20.68 47.79
CA ALA A 12 -0.92 -21.53 46.71
C ALA A 12 -1.78 -21.44 45.44
N PRO A 13 -3.13 -21.54 45.47
CA PRO A 13 -3.95 -21.38 44.27
C PRO A 13 -3.93 -19.94 43.72
N LEU A 14 -3.81 -18.92 44.60
CA LEU A 14 -3.70 -17.53 44.16
C LEU A 14 -2.40 -17.27 43.39
N VAL A 15 -1.28 -17.78 43.89
CA VAL A 15 0.02 -17.71 43.21
C VAL A 15 -0.02 -18.46 41.87
N MET A 16 -0.66 -19.62 41.83
CA MET A 16 -0.79 -20.40 40.60
C MET A 16 -1.65 -19.67 39.55
N VAL A 17 -2.74 -19.03 39.97
CA VAL A 17 -3.59 -18.22 39.08
C VAL A 17 -2.85 -16.99 38.55
N THR A 18 -2.10 -16.28 39.40
CA THR A 18 -1.29 -15.13 38.98
C THR A 18 -0.16 -15.52 38.04
N VAL A 19 0.52 -16.64 38.28
CA VAL A 19 1.54 -17.17 37.36
C VAL A 19 0.90 -17.56 35.99
N LEU A 20 -0.24 -18.22 36.03
CA LEU A 20 -0.96 -18.58 34.79
C LEU A 20 -1.40 -17.33 33.99
N LEU A 21 -1.87 -16.30 34.70
CA LEU A 21 -2.27 -15.02 34.09
C LEU A 21 -1.09 -14.27 33.46
N VAL A 22 0.05 -14.28 34.14
CA VAL A 22 1.31 -13.70 33.63
C VAL A 22 1.80 -14.48 32.41
N VAL A 23 1.75 -15.82 32.41
CA VAL A 23 2.11 -16.65 31.26
C VAL A 23 1.20 -16.40 30.09
N LEU A 24 -0.12 -16.26 30.31
CA LEU A 24 -1.09 -15.90 29.25
C LEU A 24 -0.85 -14.51 28.67
N LEU A 25 -0.48 -13.54 29.50
CA LEU A 25 -0.15 -12.18 29.05
C LEU A 25 1.16 -12.13 28.23
N VAL A 26 2.15 -12.92 28.64
CA VAL A 26 3.43 -13.01 27.91
C VAL A 26 3.28 -13.79 26.59
N SER A 27 2.38 -14.78 26.53
CA SER A 27 2.11 -15.55 25.32
C SER A 27 1.27 -14.80 24.27
N SER A 28 0.67 -13.65 24.61
CA SER A 28 -0.08 -12.80 23.68
C SER A 28 0.78 -11.85 22.83
N GLY A 29 2.08 -12.09 22.73
CA GLY A 29 2.98 -11.34 21.86
C GLY A 29 2.72 -11.63 20.38
N CYS A 30 2.54 -10.56 19.57
CA CYS A 30 2.49 -10.69 18.11
C CYS A 30 3.91 -10.74 17.55
N TYR A 31 4.27 -11.86 16.92
CA TYR A 31 5.51 -12.00 16.17
C TYR A 31 5.23 -11.79 14.68
N ASN A 32 5.97 -10.88 14.05
CA ASN A 32 5.92 -10.67 12.62
C ASN A 32 7.04 -11.47 11.95
N SER A 33 6.68 -12.55 11.27
CA SER A 33 7.64 -13.45 10.61
C SER A 33 8.44 -12.79 9.47
N LYS A 34 7.96 -11.66 8.94
CA LYS A 34 8.64 -10.93 7.86
C LYS A 34 9.68 -9.93 8.37
N THR A 35 9.44 -9.32 9.51
CA THR A 35 10.32 -8.27 10.07
C THR A 35 11.07 -8.73 11.30
N GLY A 36 10.70 -9.86 11.92
CA GLY A 36 11.25 -10.32 13.18
C GLY A 36 10.73 -9.54 14.39
N GLU A 37 9.87 -8.55 14.18
CA GLU A 37 9.37 -7.70 15.27
C GLU A 37 8.42 -8.48 16.20
N VAL A 38 8.72 -8.43 17.50
CA VAL A 38 7.86 -8.95 18.56
C VAL A 38 7.29 -7.79 19.35
N LYS A 39 5.97 -7.72 19.44
CA LYS A 39 5.26 -6.72 20.27
C LYS A 39 4.54 -7.44 21.42
N VAL A 40 4.88 -7.08 22.64
CA VAL A 40 4.25 -7.60 23.85
C VAL A 40 3.51 -6.48 24.56
N GLY A 41 2.18 -6.59 24.63
CA GLY A 41 1.32 -5.65 25.34
C GLY A 41 1.39 -4.19 24.86
N GLY A 42 1.92 -3.92 23.66
CA GLY A 42 2.05 -2.56 23.11
C GLY A 42 3.15 -1.68 23.72
N ALA A 43 3.80 -2.13 24.80
CA ALA A 43 4.81 -1.36 25.51
C ALA A 43 6.24 -1.84 25.28
N ILE A 44 6.43 -3.09 24.91
CA ILE A 44 7.74 -3.70 24.67
C ILE A 44 7.80 -4.17 23.24
N SER A 45 8.79 -3.68 22.48
CA SER A 45 9.12 -4.19 21.15
C SER A 45 10.59 -4.55 21.09
N PHE A 46 10.90 -5.69 20.47
CA PHE A 46 12.26 -6.15 20.19
C PHE A 46 12.26 -6.97 18.91
N GLU A 47 13.42 -7.12 18.29
CA GLU A 47 13.58 -7.87 17.06
C GLU A 47 14.21 -9.24 17.33
N LEU A 48 13.61 -10.28 16.79
CA LEU A 48 14.18 -11.63 16.72
C LEU A 48 14.71 -11.88 15.31
N PRO A 49 15.69 -12.79 15.14
CA PRO A 49 16.14 -13.20 13.84
C PRO A 49 14.98 -13.70 12.97
N VAL A 50 14.89 -13.21 11.72
CA VAL A 50 13.94 -13.69 10.74
C VAL A 50 14.53 -14.87 10.00
N PHE A 51 13.81 -15.99 10.00
CA PHE A 51 14.20 -17.16 9.21
C PHE A 51 13.32 -17.23 7.95
N PRO A 52 13.89 -17.53 6.77
CA PRO A 52 13.10 -17.70 5.57
C PRO A 52 12.12 -18.87 5.75
N GLU A 53 10.83 -18.60 5.49
CA GLU A 53 9.74 -19.57 5.73
C GLU A 53 9.62 -20.65 4.65
N THR A 54 10.30 -20.49 3.50
CA THR A 54 10.09 -21.36 2.34
C THR A 54 11.39 -21.77 1.66
N GLY A 55 11.41 -23.01 1.14
CA GLY A 55 12.47 -23.55 0.29
C GLY A 55 13.65 -24.13 1.04
N SER A 56 14.69 -24.50 0.28
CA SER A 56 15.92 -25.12 0.79
C SER A 56 16.74 -24.24 1.73
N HIS A 57 16.39 -22.98 1.81
CA HIS A 57 17.04 -21.95 2.66
C HIS A 57 16.26 -21.64 3.95
N ALA A 58 15.19 -22.39 4.25
CA ALA A 58 14.41 -22.22 5.47
C ALA A 58 15.24 -22.41 6.76
N VAL A 59 16.32 -23.18 6.67
CA VAL A 59 17.31 -23.35 7.75
C VAL A 59 18.68 -22.96 7.22
N GLN A 60 19.23 -21.86 7.72
CA GLN A 60 20.60 -21.44 7.40
C GLN A 60 21.61 -22.24 8.22
N ILE A 61 22.16 -23.29 7.62
CA ILE A 61 23.27 -24.06 8.22
C ILE A 61 24.62 -23.46 7.81
N PHE A 62 24.72 -22.99 6.55
CA PHE A 62 25.89 -22.30 6.01
C PHE A 62 25.43 -21.11 5.18
N SER A 63 25.77 -19.90 5.58
CA SER A 63 25.30 -18.67 4.92
C SER A 63 26.34 -18.03 3.99
N GLU A 64 27.63 -18.31 4.17
CA GLU A 64 28.72 -17.54 3.58
C GLU A 64 28.76 -17.60 2.04
N MET A 65 28.29 -18.68 1.44
CA MET A 65 28.30 -18.85 -0.02
C MET A 65 26.91 -18.73 -0.66
N HIS A 66 25.85 -18.68 0.15
CA HIS A 66 24.48 -18.63 -0.34
C HIS A 66 23.94 -17.21 -0.45
N TYR A 67 24.46 -16.31 0.37
CA TYR A 67 24.02 -14.90 0.41
C TYR A 67 25.22 -14.00 0.15
N SER A 68 25.17 -13.29 -0.97
CA SER A 68 26.11 -12.22 -1.25
C SER A 68 25.73 -10.98 -0.41
N PRO A 69 26.72 -10.21 0.12
CA PRO A 69 26.43 -8.91 0.70
C PRO A 69 25.95 -7.88 -0.34
N SER A 70 25.99 -8.22 -1.63
CA SER A 70 25.45 -7.38 -2.70
C SER A 70 24.01 -7.75 -3.01
N TYR A 71 23.14 -6.74 -3.20
CA TYR A 71 21.75 -6.92 -3.60
C TYR A 71 21.61 -6.79 -5.11
N ARG A 72 20.87 -7.71 -5.73
CA ARG A 72 20.48 -7.61 -7.12
C ARG A 72 19.18 -6.82 -7.25
N SER A 73 18.83 -6.45 -8.49
CA SER A 73 17.53 -5.86 -8.77
C SER A 73 16.41 -6.79 -8.27
N GLN A 74 15.48 -6.24 -7.51
CA GLN A 74 14.34 -6.93 -6.90
C GLN A 74 14.64 -7.85 -5.70
N GLU A 75 15.86 -7.91 -5.21
CA GLU A 75 16.16 -8.53 -3.91
C GLU A 75 15.79 -7.59 -2.76
N VAL A 76 15.29 -8.17 -1.68
CA VAL A 76 14.86 -7.46 -0.46
C VAL A 76 15.90 -7.70 0.64
N PRO A 77 16.17 -6.71 1.52
CA PRO A 77 15.55 -5.38 1.60
C PRO A 77 16.20 -4.36 0.67
N ARG A 78 15.40 -3.54 0.00
CA ARG A 78 15.92 -2.35 -0.65
C ARG A 78 16.33 -1.34 0.42
N ILE A 79 17.59 -0.98 0.42
CA ILE A 79 18.04 0.16 1.22
C ILE A 79 17.47 1.42 0.58
N LEU A 80 16.58 2.08 1.31
CA LEU A 80 16.06 3.38 0.89
C LEU A 80 17.18 4.43 0.96
N PRO A 81 17.16 5.43 0.08
CA PRO A 81 18.09 6.54 0.18
C PRO A 81 17.90 7.24 1.55
N PRO A 82 18.96 7.88 2.09
CA PRO A 82 18.84 8.64 3.32
C PRO A 82 17.69 9.66 3.25
N GLU A 83 17.07 9.93 4.38
CA GLU A 83 16.03 10.94 4.47
C GLU A 83 16.55 12.30 3.99
N GLY A 84 15.75 12.99 3.18
CA GLY A 84 16.16 14.26 2.56
C GLY A 84 17.02 14.14 1.30
N SER A 85 17.33 12.93 0.84
CA SER A 85 18.02 12.73 -0.44
C SER A 85 17.17 13.25 -1.61
N VAL A 86 17.74 14.14 -2.41
CA VAL A 86 17.13 14.63 -3.65
C VAL A 86 17.83 13.96 -4.84
N PRO A 87 17.10 13.24 -5.70
CA PRO A 87 17.69 12.63 -6.90
C PRO A 87 18.17 13.72 -7.88
N VAL A 88 19.17 13.39 -8.71
CA VAL A 88 19.70 14.31 -9.73
C VAL A 88 18.61 14.78 -10.70
N THR A 89 17.59 13.96 -10.91
CA THR A 89 16.42 14.27 -11.75
C THR A 89 15.42 15.22 -11.08
N GLY A 90 15.68 15.69 -9.86
CA GLY A 90 14.75 16.45 -9.05
C GLY A 90 13.80 15.56 -8.25
N ALA A 91 13.08 16.16 -7.32
CA ALA A 91 12.03 15.50 -6.55
C ALA A 91 10.69 16.17 -6.87
N GLU A 92 9.67 15.35 -7.09
CA GLU A 92 8.30 15.84 -7.23
C GLU A 92 7.79 16.41 -5.91
N VAL A 93 7.20 17.58 -5.96
CA VAL A 93 6.50 18.16 -4.80
C VAL A 93 5.20 17.42 -4.58
N LYS A 94 5.09 16.72 -3.45
CA LYS A 94 3.89 15.97 -3.10
C LYS A 94 2.78 16.91 -2.62
N VAL A 95 1.72 17.03 -3.40
CA VAL A 95 0.55 17.84 -3.07
C VAL A 95 -0.57 16.95 -2.55
N PHE A 96 -1.06 17.20 -1.34
CA PHE A 96 -2.15 16.45 -0.69
C PHE A 96 -3.41 17.30 -0.51
N ASP A 97 -3.26 18.62 -0.55
CA ASP A 97 -4.37 19.54 -0.37
C ASP A 97 -5.17 19.68 -1.66
N ILE A 98 -6.50 19.55 -1.54
CA ILE A 98 -7.40 19.58 -2.71
C ILE A 98 -7.43 20.97 -3.35
N GLU A 99 -7.35 22.05 -2.56
CA GLU A 99 -7.38 23.41 -3.10
C GLU A 99 -6.07 23.73 -3.83
N ALA A 100 -4.94 23.24 -3.31
CA ALA A 100 -3.66 23.34 -4.01
C ALA A 100 -3.67 22.53 -5.32
N LEU A 101 -4.27 21.34 -5.31
CA LEU A 101 -4.42 20.54 -6.53
C LEU A 101 -5.29 21.25 -7.58
N LYS A 102 -6.38 21.90 -7.19
CA LYS A 102 -7.25 22.65 -8.11
C LYS A 102 -6.53 23.78 -8.85
N SER A 103 -5.49 24.32 -8.26
CA SER A 103 -4.70 25.39 -8.90
C SER A 103 -3.69 24.88 -9.95
N LEU A 104 -3.45 23.54 -10.02
CA LEU A 104 -2.55 22.97 -11.00
C LEU A 104 -3.23 22.85 -12.36
N SER A 105 -2.49 23.13 -13.43
CA SER A 105 -2.96 23.00 -14.80
C SER A 105 -2.03 22.13 -15.64
N ILE A 106 -2.55 21.51 -16.70
CA ILE A 106 -1.76 20.72 -17.65
C ILE A 106 -0.67 21.58 -18.29
N GLN A 107 -0.98 22.84 -18.63
CA GLN A 107 -0.08 23.74 -19.33
C GLN A 107 1.20 24.03 -18.56
N ASP A 108 1.13 24.06 -17.23
CA ASP A 108 2.27 24.36 -16.38
C ASP A 108 3.20 23.17 -16.17
N HIS A 109 2.70 21.95 -16.39
CA HIS A 109 3.39 20.70 -16.04
C HIS A 109 3.73 19.79 -17.23
N MET A 110 3.23 20.10 -18.43
CA MET A 110 3.43 19.27 -19.60
C MET A 110 3.79 20.10 -20.83
N ALA A 111 5.06 20.00 -21.27
CA ALA A 111 5.55 20.73 -22.44
C ALA A 111 5.04 20.14 -23.77
N ASN A 112 4.92 18.82 -23.84
CA ASN A 112 4.53 18.11 -25.07
C ASN A 112 3.57 16.97 -24.74
N TYR A 113 2.44 16.93 -25.43
CA TYR A 113 1.49 15.83 -25.35
C TYR A 113 1.71 14.83 -26.49
N ASP A 114 1.85 13.56 -26.12
CA ASP A 114 1.86 12.43 -27.07
C ASP A 114 0.69 11.51 -26.78
N GLY A 115 -0.39 11.68 -27.51
CA GLY A 115 -1.62 10.87 -27.37
C GLY A 115 -1.40 9.38 -27.56
N SER A 116 -0.46 8.98 -28.43
CA SER A 116 -0.11 7.57 -28.64
C SER A 116 0.58 6.97 -27.43
N ARG A 117 1.49 7.70 -26.82
CA ARG A 117 2.16 7.33 -25.58
C ARG A 117 1.17 7.28 -24.41
N ALA A 118 0.32 8.29 -24.29
CA ALA A 118 -0.71 8.36 -23.25
C ALA A 118 -1.70 7.19 -23.34
N ALA A 119 -2.15 6.85 -24.55
CA ALA A 119 -3.01 5.69 -24.78
C ALA A 119 -2.35 4.36 -24.34
N LYS A 120 -1.04 4.19 -24.60
CA LYS A 120 -0.30 3.01 -24.15
C LYS A 120 -0.17 2.97 -22.62
N ILE A 121 0.11 4.10 -21.97
CA ILE A 121 0.18 4.19 -20.51
C ILE A 121 -1.19 3.83 -19.91
N TYR A 122 -2.27 4.35 -20.48
CA TYR A 122 -3.64 4.04 -20.08
C TYR A 122 -3.95 2.54 -20.25
N ALA A 123 -3.66 1.97 -21.40
CA ALA A 123 -3.93 0.56 -21.69
C ALA A 123 -3.25 -0.39 -20.71
N VAL A 124 -2.01 -0.09 -20.31
CA VAL A 124 -1.25 -0.94 -19.39
C VAL A 124 -1.69 -0.80 -17.93
N ASN A 125 -2.01 0.43 -17.49
CA ASN A 125 -2.17 0.71 -16.07
C ASN A 125 -3.63 0.92 -15.62
N CYS A 126 -4.49 1.41 -16.50
CA CYS A 126 -5.82 1.91 -16.15
C CYS A 126 -6.95 1.06 -16.73
N GLN A 127 -6.76 0.56 -17.97
CA GLN A 127 -7.80 -0.11 -18.74
C GLN A 127 -8.36 -1.36 -18.05
N VAL A 128 -7.55 -2.05 -17.24
CA VAL A 128 -7.98 -3.26 -16.50
C VAL A 128 -9.19 -2.98 -15.60
N CYS A 129 -9.28 -1.77 -15.06
CA CYS A 129 -10.38 -1.32 -14.20
C CYS A 129 -11.35 -0.40 -14.95
N HIS A 130 -10.83 0.62 -15.63
CA HIS A 130 -11.66 1.66 -16.24
C HIS A 130 -12.21 1.32 -17.63
N GLY A 131 -11.76 0.19 -18.23
CA GLY A 131 -12.21 -0.27 -19.55
C GLY A 131 -11.53 0.46 -20.71
N GLN A 132 -11.67 -0.12 -21.90
CA GLN A 132 -11.15 0.48 -23.14
C GLN A 132 -11.93 1.74 -23.52
N SER A 133 -13.22 1.76 -23.19
CA SER A 133 -14.15 2.86 -23.41
C SER A 133 -14.10 3.93 -22.33
N LEU A 134 -13.26 3.80 -21.29
CA LEU A 134 -13.16 4.67 -20.11
C LEU A 134 -14.44 4.69 -19.24
N GLN A 135 -15.40 3.81 -19.46
CA GLN A 135 -16.71 3.81 -18.79
C GLN A 135 -16.73 3.09 -17.44
N GLY A 136 -15.60 2.59 -16.96
CA GLY A 136 -15.52 1.84 -15.69
C GLY A 136 -15.92 0.37 -15.85
N ASP A 137 -15.99 -0.11 -17.08
CA ASP A 137 -16.39 -1.46 -17.49
C ASP A 137 -15.20 -2.38 -17.77
N GLY A 138 -14.07 -2.10 -17.14
CA GLY A 138 -12.85 -2.88 -17.33
C GLY A 138 -13.02 -4.36 -16.99
N PRO A 139 -12.20 -5.24 -17.60
CA PRO A 139 -12.34 -6.70 -17.49
C PRO A 139 -12.33 -7.20 -16.04
N ILE A 140 -11.67 -6.50 -15.11
CA ILE A 140 -11.66 -6.89 -13.70
C ILE A 140 -13.07 -6.97 -13.09
N THR A 141 -14.01 -6.15 -13.57
CA THR A 141 -15.39 -6.09 -13.05
C THR A 141 -16.23 -7.29 -13.47
N THR A 142 -15.82 -7.97 -14.53
CA THR A 142 -16.57 -9.10 -15.14
C THR A 142 -15.91 -10.45 -14.87
N LEU A 143 -14.62 -10.48 -14.50
CA LEU A 143 -13.88 -11.72 -14.23
C LEU A 143 -14.49 -12.49 -13.05
N ASN A 144 -14.63 -13.79 -13.23
CA ASN A 144 -15.00 -14.69 -12.15
C ASN A 144 -13.78 -15.02 -11.29
N SER A 145 -14.02 -15.30 -10.02
CA SER A 145 -12.99 -15.77 -9.10
C SER A 145 -12.38 -17.09 -9.58
N ALA A 146 -11.08 -17.23 -9.44
CA ALA A 146 -10.38 -18.49 -9.71
C ALA A 146 -10.81 -19.65 -8.78
N ARG A 147 -11.63 -19.36 -7.76
CA ARG A 147 -12.15 -20.37 -6.82
C ARG A 147 -13.20 -21.29 -7.44
N GLY A 148 -13.76 -20.94 -8.60
CA GLY A 148 -14.79 -21.75 -9.27
C GLY A 148 -16.16 -21.75 -8.57
N ASP A 149 -16.36 -20.88 -7.58
CA ASP A 149 -17.59 -20.76 -6.78
C ASP A 149 -18.62 -19.78 -7.39
N GLY A 150 -18.35 -19.28 -8.60
CA GLY A 150 -19.20 -18.30 -9.28
C GLY A 150 -19.10 -16.87 -8.72
N SER A 151 -18.28 -16.63 -7.71
CA SER A 151 -18.05 -15.29 -7.19
C SER A 151 -17.23 -14.45 -8.19
N LYS A 152 -17.35 -13.12 -8.09
CA LYS A 152 -16.52 -12.20 -8.88
C LYS A 152 -15.10 -12.13 -8.30
N ALA A 153 -14.11 -12.02 -9.17
CA ALA A 153 -12.72 -11.78 -8.77
C ALA A 153 -12.56 -10.43 -8.06
N TYR A 154 -13.39 -9.47 -8.40
CA TYR A 154 -13.43 -8.13 -7.85
C TYR A 154 -14.77 -7.89 -7.13
N SER A 155 -14.71 -7.54 -5.85
CA SER A 155 -15.87 -7.27 -5.00
C SER A 155 -15.90 -5.83 -4.46
N GLY A 156 -15.03 -4.95 -4.97
CA GLY A 156 -14.91 -3.56 -4.54
C GLY A 156 -15.93 -2.63 -5.19
N ALA A 157 -15.81 -1.35 -4.89
CA ALA A 157 -16.61 -0.30 -5.54
C ALA A 157 -16.34 -0.27 -7.04
N ALA A 158 -17.37 -0.09 -7.84
CA ALA A 158 -17.24 0.01 -9.29
C ALA A 158 -16.25 1.11 -9.69
N PRO A 159 -15.34 0.85 -10.65
CA PRO A 159 -14.47 1.87 -11.18
C PRO A 159 -15.29 3.05 -11.77
N VAL A 160 -14.77 4.25 -11.59
CA VAL A 160 -15.45 5.45 -12.07
C VAL A 160 -15.46 5.48 -13.61
N ASN A 161 -16.59 5.87 -14.20
CA ASN A 161 -16.68 6.26 -15.60
C ASN A 161 -15.91 7.58 -15.77
N LEU A 162 -14.78 7.51 -16.51
CA LEU A 162 -13.86 8.64 -16.71
C LEU A 162 -14.35 9.66 -17.75
N ILE A 163 -15.37 9.30 -18.55
CA ILE A 163 -16.01 10.18 -19.55
C ILE A 163 -17.37 10.65 -19.08
N SER A 164 -17.59 10.75 -17.78
CA SER A 164 -18.83 11.26 -17.20
C SER A 164 -18.72 12.75 -16.88
N GLU A 165 -19.85 13.44 -16.92
CA GLU A 165 -19.97 14.85 -16.50
C GLU A 165 -19.32 15.10 -15.12
N ARG A 166 -19.47 14.17 -14.20
CA ARG A 166 -18.82 14.24 -12.87
C ARG A 166 -17.29 14.35 -12.93
N VAL A 167 -16.65 13.71 -13.92
CA VAL A 167 -15.18 13.77 -14.09
C VAL A 167 -14.82 15.00 -14.91
N ASP A 168 -15.68 15.41 -15.80
CA ASP A 168 -15.50 16.63 -16.60
C ASP A 168 -15.52 17.91 -15.72
N ASP A 169 -16.33 17.93 -14.68
CA ASP A 169 -16.41 19.01 -13.69
C ASP A 169 -15.16 19.11 -12.78
N LEU A 170 -14.30 18.08 -12.73
CA LEU A 170 -13.07 18.14 -11.94
C LEU A 170 -12.02 19.01 -12.62
N SER A 171 -11.21 19.71 -11.85
CA SER A 171 -10.01 20.35 -12.41
C SER A 171 -8.95 19.33 -12.84
N ASP A 172 -8.04 19.75 -13.71
CA ASP A 172 -6.93 18.89 -14.17
C ASP A 172 -6.08 18.39 -13.01
N GLY A 173 -5.80 19.28 -12.07
CA GLY A 173 -5.03 18.95 -10.88
C GLY A 173 -5.76 17.99 -9.92
N GLU A 174 -7.10 18.04 -9.85
CA GLU A 174 -7.86 17.04 -9.09
C GLU A 174 -7.74 15.65 -9.71
N ILE A 175 -7.86 15.54 -11.03
CA ILE A 175 -7.67 14.28 -11.75
C ILE A 175 -6.23 13.77 -11.54
N PHE A 176 -5.24 14.65 -11.68
CA PHE A 176 -3.83 14.33 -11.40
C PHE A 176 -3.64 13.82 -9.98
N GLY A 177 -4.22 14.49 -8.99
CA GLY A 177 -4.16 14.09 -7.59
C GLY A 177 -4.79 12.73 -7.35
N TYR A 178 -5.94 12.44 -7.97
CA TYR A 178 -6.59 11.13 -7.85
C TYR A 178 -5.77 10.02 -8.50
N ILE A 179 -5.13 10.26 -9.62
CA ILE A 179 -4.19 9.30 -10.23
C ILE A 179 -3.00 9.08 -9.29
N THR A 180 -2.43 10.16 -8.76
CA THR A 180 -1.25 10.11 -7.90
C THR A 180 -1.49 9.30 -6.63
N TRP A 181 -2.61 9.55 -5.94
CA TRP A 181 -2.88 9.04 -4.59
C TRP A 181 -3.84 7.87 -4.53
N GLY A 182 -4.35 7.39 -5.67
CA GLY A 182 -5.28 6.25 -5.70
C GLY A 182 -6.72 6.66 -5.41
N GLY A 183 -7.24 7.63 -6.16
CA GLY A 183 -8.58 8.15 -6.06
C GLY A 183 -8.82 9.05 -4.84
N ARG A 184 -10.07 9.43 -4.63
CA ARG A 184 -10.49 10.28 -3.49
C ARG A 184 -10.11 9.68 -2.12
N PRO A 185 -10.33 8.37 -1.87
CA PRO A 185 -9.95 7.78 -0.58
C PRO A 185 -8.44 7.81 -0.35
N GLY A 186 -7.64 7.58 -1.40
CA GLY A 186 -6.18 7.63 -1.33
C GLY A 186 -5.67 9.04 -1.03
N LEU A 187 -6.17 10.04 -1.74
CA LEU A 187 -5.84 11.45 -1.47
C LEU A 187 -6.21 11.85 -0.03
N ALA A 188 -7.40 11.47 0.42
CA ALA A 188 -7.84 11.78 1.78
C ALA A 188 -7.00 11.05 2.85
N ALA A 189 -6.47 9.86 2.58
CA ALA A 189 -5.55 9.16 3.46
C ALA A 189 -4.18 9.85 3.49
N ALA A 190 -3.64 10.20 2.32
CA ALA A 190 -2.38 10.91 2.19
C ALA A 190 -2.38 12.25 2.93
N GLY A 191 -3.44 13.04 2.81
CA GLY A 191 -3.60 14.31 3.53
C GLY A 191 -3.66 14.17 5.06
N ARG A 192 -3.93 12.95 5.56
CA ARG A 192 -3.92 12.62 7.00
C ARG A 192 -2.66 11.88 7.44
N GLY A 193 -1.69 11.68 6.54
CA GLY A 193 -0.49 10.90 6.83
C GLY A 193 -0.78 9.43 7.17
N LYS A 194 -1.83 8.84 6.57
CA LYS A 194 -2.26 7.45 6.80
C LYS A 194 -2.10 6.62 5.54
N ASP A 195 -1.90 5.32 5.71
CA ASP A 195 -1.92 4.38 4.62
C ASP A 195 -3.28 4.34 3.94
N SER A 196 -3.27 4.25 2.63
CA SER A 196 -4.48 4.18 1.84
C SER A 196 -5.03 2.75 1.81
N THR A 197 -6.34 2.63 2.07
CA THR A 197 -7.11 1.41 1.82
C THR A 197 -7.87 1.48 0.50
N ALA A 198 -7.56 2.47 -0.35
CA ALA A 198 -8.19 2.63 -1.65
C ALA A 198 -7.88 1.44 -2.55
N ILE A 199 -8.88 1.01 -3.31
CA ILE A 199 -8.74 -0.09 -4.28
C ILE A 199 -7.93 0.37 -5.49
N MET A 200 -8.10 1.63 -5.91
CA MET A 200 -7.27 2.22 -6.95
C MET A 200 -5.82 2.35 -6.45
N PRO A 201 -4.83 1.81 -7.16
CA PRO A 201 -3.44 1.94 -6.79
C PRO A 201 -2.96 3.39 -6.79
N GLN A 202 -1.94 3.68 -5.99
CA GLN A 202 -1.25 4.97 -6.01
C GLN A 202 -0.23 4.99 -7.14
N PHE A 203 -0.55 5.66 -8.24
CA PHE A 203 0.33 5.72 -9.41
C PHE A 203 1.49 6.70 -9.25
N GLY A 204 1.51 7.52 -8.20
CA GLY A 204 2.64 8.37 -7.87
C GLY A 204 3.95 7.60 -7.62
N TYR A 205 3.89 6.31 -7.29
CA TYR A 205 5.07 5.45 -7.14
C TYR A 205 5.43 4.66 -8.40
N LEU A 206 4.52 4.58 -9.36
CA LEU A 206 4.65 3.74 -10.56
C LEU A 206 4.91 4.56 -11.83
N LEU A 207 4.34 5.75 -11.91
CA LEU A 207 4.41 6.63 -13.06
C LEU A 207 5.11 7.94 -12.72
N THR A 208 5.89 8.45 -13.64
CA THR A 208 6.49 9.79 -13.51
C THR A 208 5.40 10.86 -13.49
N GLU A 209 5.72 12.05 -12.99
CA GLU A 209 4.82 13.20 -12.99
C GLU A 209 4.31 13.50 -14.40
N GLU A 210 5.22 13.57 -15.40
CA GLU A 210 4.87 13.76 -16.80
C GLU A 210 3.89 12.70 -17.33
N GLN A 211 4.13 11.42 -17.02
CA GLN A 211 3.23 10.34 -17.45
C GLN A 211 1.81 10.48 -16.88
N ARG A 212 1.69 10.95 -15.65
CA ARG A 212 0.38 11.20 -15.03
C ARG A 212 -0.33 12.38 -15.66
N TRP A 213 0.39 13.45 -16.00
CA TRP A 213 -0.17 14.58 -16.76
C TRP A 213 -0.58 14.18 -18.17
N GLN A 214 0.19 13.31 -18.86
CA GLN A 214 -0.22 12.71 -20.13
C GLN A 214 -1.56 11.95 -20.02
N LEU A 215 -1.78 11.24 -18.91
CA LEU A 215 -3.05 10.56 -18.64
C LEU A 215 -4.20 11.55 -18.39
N VAL A 216 -3.97 12.66 -17.67
CA VAL A 216 -4.98 13.70 -17.46
C VAL A 216 -5.44 14.24 -18.82
N GLN A 217 -4.50 14.62 -19.69
CA GLN A 217 -4.82 15.12 -21.03
C GLN A 217 -5.55 14.06 -21.86
N TYR A 218 -5.12 12.80 -21.79
CA TYR A 218 -5.78 11.70 -22.49
C TYR A 218 -7.24 11.56 -22.08
N ILE A 219 -7.55 11.64 -20.79
CA ILE A 219 -8.93 11.60 -20.28
C ILE A 219 -9.73 12.79 -20.83
N ARG A 220 -9.16 14.00 -20.82
CA ARG A 220 -9.80 15.20 -21.36
C ARG A 220 -10.12 15.08 -22.86
N ASP A 221 -9.21 14.47 -23.62
CA ASP A 221 -9.43 14.31 -25.07
C ASP A 221 -10.55 13.31 -25.39
N GLN A 222 -10.83 12.36 -24.49
CA GLN A 222 -11.94 11.42 -24.65
C GLN A 222 -13.31 12.01 -24.24
N ASN A 223 -13.32 13.13 -23.52
CA ASN A 223 -14.53 13.84 -23.08
C ASN A 223 -14.99 14.95 -24.04
N LYS A 224 -14.34 15.10 -25.21
CA LYS A 224 -14.66 16.14 -26.21
C LYS A 224 -15.75 15.67 -27.19
#